data_3fc96444fe94b388d4f59c10fa92f0f1
#
_entry.id   3fc96444fe94b388d4f59c10fa92f0f1
#
_cell.length_a   1.000
_cell.length_b   1.000
_cell.length_c   1.000
_cell.angle_alpha   90.00
_cell.angle_beta   90.00
_cell.angle_gamma   90.00
#
_symmetry.space_group_name_H-M   'P 1'
#
loop_
_entity.id
_entity.type
_entity.pdbx_description
1 polymer ?
#
loop_
_entity_poly.entity_id
_entity_poly.type
_entity_poly.pdbx_seq_one_letter_code
_entity_poly.pdbx_strand_id
1 'polypeptide(L)'
;MRKVVDRVQLVDKLIYYMQYPFVKYALVVGILIALCSSLFGATLVLKRFSFIGDGLSHVAFGAMAVGSVLKLTNNTIIVMPVTVAAAILILMSGQNAKLKGDAAIAMMSVGALAVGYLIMNVFSTSANVSGDVCSTLFGSTSILTLTMGEVWLCIVMSICVIAFFCLFYNRIFAVTFDESFTRAIGKNAGAYNLALAVIIAVIMLMCHKVTYKN
;
A
#
# COMPACT_ATOMS: atom_id res chain seq x y z
N MET A 1 5.06 -4.52 43.23
CA MET A 1 5.76 -5.74 42.83
C MET A 1 5.20 -6.42 41.59
N ARG A 2 3.90 -6.74 41.51
CA ARG A 2 3.29 -7.41 40.33
C ARG A 2 3.59 -6.73 38.99
N LYS A 3 3.41 -5.42 38.88
CA LYS A 3 3.71 -4.65 37.63
C LYS A 3 5.17 -4.69 37.17
N VAL A 4 6.12 -4.87 38.09
CA VAL A 4 7.55 -4.98 37.74
C VAL A 4 7.85 -6.36 37.22
N VAL A 5 7.30 -7.42 37.82
CA VAL A 5 7.41 -8.80 37.37
C VAL A 5 6.81 -8.97 35.98
N ASP A 6 5.63 -8.40 35.74
CA ASP A 6 4.96 -8.44 34.42
C ASP A 6 5.79 -7.73 33.33
N ARG A 7 6.46 -6.62 33.67
CA ARG A 7 7.35 -5.91 32.72
C ARG A 7 8.62 -6.71 32.41
N VAL A 8 9.21 -7.36 33.40
CA VAL A 8 10.42 -8.20 33.20
C VAL A 8 10.05 -9.40 32.32
N GLN A 9 8.93 -10.07 32.57
CA GLN A 9 8.45 -11.17 31.73
C GLN A 9 8.13 -10.74 30.29
N LEU A 10 7.64 -9.52 30.09
CA LEU A 10 7.39 -8.95 28.76
C LEU A 10 8.69 -8.71 28.00
N VAL A 11 9.69 -8.16 28.68
CA VAL A 11 11.02 -7.90 28.09
C VAL A 11 11.71 -9.20 27.72
N ASP A 12 11.69 -10.19 28.60
CA ASP A 12 12.29 -11.51 28.35
C ASP A 12 11.62 -12.21 27.15
N LYS A 13 10.28 -12.15 27.05
CA LYS A 13 9.54 -12.65 25.88
C LYS A 13 9.91 -11.90 24.60
N LEU A 14 10.02 -10.58 24.64
CA LEU A 14 10.43 -9.76 23.50
C LEU A 14 11.84 -10.14 23.04
N ILE A 15 12.79 -10.29 23.96
CA ILE A 15 14.16 -10.72 23.65
C ILE A 15 14.16 -12.12 23.02
N TYR A 16 13.35 -13.04 23.56
CA TYR A 16 13.20 -14.37 23.01
C TYR A 16 12.66 -14.36 21.57
N TYR A 17 11.60 -13.59 21.29
CA TYR A 17 11.04 -13.49 19.92
C TYR A 17 12.01 -12.78 18.95
N MET A 18 12.79 -11.81 19.43
CA MET A 18 13.81 -11.15 18.62
C MET A 18 14.99 -12.06 18.20
N GLN A 19 15.11 -13.25 18.74
CA GLN A 19 16.11 -14.23 18.26
C GLN A 19 15.74 -14.82 16.89
N TYR A 20 14.45 -14.84 16.55
CA TYR A 20 13.99 -15.39 15.28
C TYR A 20 14.22 -14.41 14.11
N PRO A 21 14.87 -14.86 13.00
CA PRO A 21 15.16 -13.99 11.85
C PRO A 21 13.92 -13.33 11.24
N PHE A 22 12.81 -14.07 11.13
CA PHE A 22 11.58 -13.55 10.53
C PHE A 22 10.99 -12.37 11.34
N VAL A 23 11.12 -12.36 12.65
CA VAL A 23 10.65 -11.27 13.50
C VAL A 23 11.47 -10.00 13.25
N LYS A 24 12.80 -10.14 13.11
CA LYS A 24 13.69 -9.02 12.77
C LYS A 24 13.34 -8.44 11.39
N TYR A 25 13.12 -9.31 10.41
CA TYR A 25 12.75 -8.89 9.05
C TYR A 25 11.41 -8.17 9.02
N ALA A 26 10.40 -8.73 9.68
CA ALA A 26 9.08 -8.11 9.79
C ALA A 26 9.14 -6.74 10.48
N LEU A 27 9.94 -6.61 11.53
CA LEU A 27 10.09 -5.35 12.28
C LEU A 27 10.78 -4.29 11.42
N VAL A 28 11.89 -4.63 10.75
CA VAL A 28 12.62 -3.70 9.88
C VAL A 28 11.72 -3.23 8.74
N VAL A 29 11.08 -4.15 8.03
CA VAL A 29 10.20 -3.83 6.91
C VAL A 29 8.98 -3.03 7.37
N GLY A 30 8.36 -3.40 8.50
CA GLY A 30 7.23 -2.69 9.08
C GLY A 30 7.56 -1.23 9.42
N ILE A 31 8.73 -0.99 10.04
CA ILE A 31 9.19 0.38 10.34
C ILE A 31 9.42 1.18 9.06
N LEU A 32 10.06 0.59 8.05
CA LEU A 32 10.33 1.27 6.78
C LEU A 32 9.04 1.64 6.04
N ILE A 33 8.09 0.72 5.97
CA ILE A 33 6.78 0.98 5.35
C ILE A 33 6.02 2.05 6.14
N ALA A 34 6.02 1.98 7.47
CA ALA A 34 5.36 2.97 8.32
C ALA A 34 5.96 4.37 8.12
N LEU A 35 7.28 4.48 8.03
CA LEU A 35 8.00 5.72 7.73
C LEU A 35 7.59 6.30 6.36
N CYS A 36 7.66 5.50 5.31
CA CYS A 36 7.26 5.92 3.96
C CYS A 36 5.79 6.35 3.92
N SER A 37 4.89 5.58 4.52
CA SER A 37 3.46 5.88 4.58
C SER A 37 3.17 7.14 5.37
N SER A 38 3.89 7.40 6.46
CA SER A 38 3.74 8.61 7.28
C SER A 38 4.12 9.87 6.51
N LEU A 39 5.23 9.83 5.76
CA LEU A 39 5.70 10.98 4.97
C LEU A 39 4.68 11.41 3.91
N PHE A 40 4.10 10.45 3.18
CA PHE A 40 3.12 10.75 2.14
C PHE A 40 1.70 10.86 2.68
N GLY A 41 1.40 10.23 3.82
CA GLY A 41 0.08 10.27 4.44
C GLY A 41 -0.42 11.68 4.72
N ALA A 42 0.44 12.55 5.26
CA ALA A 42 0.09 13.94 5.51
C ALA A 42 -0.30 14.69 4.22
N THR A 43 0.45 14.50 3.12
CA THR A 43 0.15 15.13 1.84
C THR A 43 -1.15 14.61 1.22
N LEU A 44 -1.44 13.32 1.39
CA LEU A 44 -2.66 12.68 0.91
C LEU A 44 -3.90 13.15 1.66
N VAL A 45 -3.81 13.25 2.98
CA VAL A 45 -4.91 13.76 3.82
C VAL A 45 -5.25 15.19 3.42
N LEU A 46 -4.26 16.05 3.24
CA LEU A 46 -4.46 17.45 2.81
C LEU A 46 -5.11 17.53 1.42
N LYS A 47 -4.84 16.58 0.53
CA LYS A 47 -5.46 16.46 -0.80
C LYS A 47 -6.83 15.77 -0.79
N ARG A 48 -7.35 15.38 0.36
CA ARG A 48 -8.61 14.62 0.52
C ARG A 48 -8.59 13.25 -0.15
N PHE A 49 -7.46 12.55 -0.05
CA PHE A 49 -7.26 11.17 -0.49
C PHE A 49 -6.87 10.28 0.70
N SER A 50 -7.54 10.47 1.85
CA SER A 50 -7.22 9.79 3.11
C SER A 50 -7.32 8.28 3.02
N PHE A 51 -8.28 7.77 2.25
CA PHE A 51 -8.54 6.33 2.10
C PHE A 51 -7.86 5.68 0.91
N ILE A 52 -6.90 6.35 0.25
CA ILE A 52 -6.28 5.82 -0.97
C ILE A 52 -5.56 4.49 -0.74
N GLY A 53 -4.95 4.31 0.43
CA GLY A 53 -4.28 3.06 0.81
C GLY A 53 -5.26 1.89 0.88
N ASP A 54 -6.36 2.07 1.56
CA ASP A 54 -7.43 1.07 1.68
C ASP A 54 -8.06 0.78 0.30
N GLY A 55 -8.39 1.83 -0.45
CA GLY A 55 -8.95 1.70 -1.79
C GLY A 55 -8.07 0.91 -2.76
N LEU A 56 -6.77 1.18 -2.76
CA LEU A 56 -5.81 0.46 -3.60
C LEU A 56 -5.62 -1.00 -3.16
N SER A 57 -5.71 -1.31 -1.87
CA SER A 57 -5.64 -2.70 -1.40
C SER A 57 -6.81 -3.53 -1.92
N HIS A 58 -8.01 -2.97 -1.95
CA HIS A 58 -9.19 -3.63 -2.54
C HIS A 58 -9.09 -3.78 -4.05
N VAL A 59 -8.53 -2.80 -4.76
CA VAL A 59 -8.23 -2.91 -6.20
C VAL A 59 -7.19 -4.00 -6.45
N ALA A 60 -6.16 -4.08 -5.63
CA ALA A 60 -5.14 -5.13 -5.72
C ALA A 60 -5.76 -6.52 -5.54
N PHE A 61 -6.67 -6.67 -4.57
CA PHE A 61 -7.42 -7.90 -4.37
C PHE A 61 -8.27 -8.27 -5.59
N GLY A 62 -9.01 -7.32 -6.17
CA GLY A 62 -9.76 -7.55 -7.40
C GLY A 62 -8.89 -8.00 -8.57
N ALA A 63 -7.72 -7.37 -8.74
CA ALA A 63 -6.74 -7.77 -9.75
C ALA A 63 -6.18 -9.17 -9.52
N MET A 64 -5.92 -9.54 -8.26
CA MET A 64 -5.50 -10.89 -7.89
C MET A 64 -6.57 -11.94 -8.19
N ALA A 65 -7.84 -11.64 -7.91
CA ALA A 65 -8.94 -12.54 -8.23
C ALA A 65 -8.97 -12.87 -9.73
N VAL A 66 -8.78 -11.86 -10.58
CA VAL A 66 -8.65 -12.05 -12.03
C VAL A 66 -7.43 -12.90 -12.38
N GLY A 67 -6.26 -12.61 -11.78
CA GLY A 67 -5.03 -13.37 -11.99
C GLY A 67 -5.17 -14.85 -11.62
N SER A 68 -5.85 -15.13 -10.52
CA SER A 68 -6.11 -16.50 -10.03
C SER A 68 -6.98 -17.29 -11.00
N VAL A 69 -8.02 -16.67 -11.56
CA VAL A 69 -8.89 -17.30 -12.57
C VAL A 69 -8.15 -17.60 -13.86
N LEU A 70 -7.26 -16.69 -14.27
CA LEU A 70 -6.40 -16.87 -15.45
C LEU A 70 -5.26 -17.87 -15.20
N LYS A 71 -5.16 -18.45 -14.00
CA LYS A 71 -4.12 -19.42 -13.60
C LYS A 71 -2.69 -18.93 -13.90
N LEU A 72 -2.44 -17.66 -13.68
CA LEU A 72 -1.12 -17.08 -13.91
C LEU A 72 -0.16 -17.50 -12.81
N THR A 73 1.00 -17.94 -13.21
CA THR A 73 2.08 -18.38 -12.31
C THR A 73 2.58 -17.22 -11.42
N ASN A 74 2.43 -15.96 -11.89
CA ASN A 74 2.83 -14.75 -11.15
C ASN A 74 1.70 -13.72 -11.19
N ASN A 75 0.85 -13.72 -10.18
CA ASN A 75 -0.23 -12.74 -10.05
C ASN A 75 0.28 -11.28 -9.97
N THR A 76 1.49 -11.07 -9.50
CA THR A 76 2.14 -9.74 -9.41
C THR A 76 2.19 -9.01 -10.76
N ILE A 77 2.29 -9.74 -11.88
CA ILE A 77 2.35 -9.15 -13.23
C ILE A 77 1.04 -8.42 -13.59
N ILE A 78 -0.09 -8.87 -13.07
CA ILE A 78 -1.39 -8.19 -13.28
C ILE A 78 -1.66 -7.17 -12.17
N VAL A 79 -1.42 -7.54 -10.93
CA VAL A 79 -1.71 -6.68 -9.77
C VAL A 79 -0.96 -5.36 -9.87
N MET A 80 0.31 -5.40 -10.26
CA MET A 80 1.16 -4.22 -10.35
C MET A 80 0.60 -3.15 -11.32
N PRO A 81 0.39 -3.43 -12.61
CA PRO A 81 -0.10 -2.42 -13.54
C PRO A 81 -1.51 -1.96 -13.22
N VAL A 82 -2.38 -2.84 -12.71
CA VAL A 82 -3.75 -2.48 -12.34
C VAL A 82 -3.79 -1.54 -11.15
N THR A 83 -3.00 -1.78 -10.10
CA THR A 83 -2.92 -0.88 -8.95
C THR A 83 -2.29 0.46 -9.28
N VAL A 84 -1.26 0.48 -10.13
CA VAL A 84 -0.66 1.73 -10.62
C VAL A 84 -1.66 2.52 -11.46
N ALA A 85 -2.36 1.87 -12.38
CA ALA A 85 -3.39 2.52 -13.20
C ALA A 85 -4.53 3.07 -12.33
N ALA A 86 -4.99 2.33 -11.34
CA ALA A 86 -6.03 2.78 -10.40
C ALA A 86 -5.55 3.98 -9.57
N ALA A 87 -4.32 3.97 -9.07
CA ALA A 87 -3.75 5.11 -8.33
C ALA A 87 -3.71 6.37 -9.20
N ILE A 88 -3.26 6.24 -10.45
CA ILE A 88 -3.23 7.35 -11.41
C ILE A 88 -4.65 7.86 -11.68
N LEU A 89 -5.61 6.97 -11.96
CA LEU A 89 -7.00 7.33 -12.21
C LEU A 89 -7.63 8.07 -11.02
N ILE A 90 -7.40 7.60 -9.79
CA ILE A 90 -7.91 8.23 -8.57
C ILE A 90 -7.36 9.65 -8.45
N LEU A 91 -6.02 9.82 -8.55
CA LEU A 91 -5.42 11.13 -8.39
C LEU A 91 -5.78 12.09 -9.52
N MET A 92 -5.94 11.61 -10.74
CA MET A 92 -6.38 12.45 -11.88
C MET A 92 -7.86 12.81 -11.80
N SER A 93 -8.73 11.87 -11.39
CA SER A 93 -10.16 12.12 -11.24
C SER A 93 -10.47 13.11 -10.14
N GLY A 94 -9.71 13.11 -9.06
CA GLY A 94 -9.86 14.06 -7.95
C GLY A 94 -9.58 15.51 -8.33
N GLN A 95 -8.90 15.77 -9.45
CA GLN A 95 -8.64 17.11 -9.96
C GLN A 95 -9.84 17.71 -10.71
N ASN A 96 -10.75 16.89 -11.23
CA ASN A 96 -11.88 17.31 -12.06
C ASN A 96 -13.18 17.57 -11.27
N ALA A 97 -13.09 17.87 -10.00
CA ALA A 97 -13.97 18.66 -9.13
C ALA A 97 -15.46 18.29 -8.96
N LYS A 98 -16.03 17.31 -9.66
CA LYS A 98 -17.43 16.92 -9.42
C LYS A 98 -17.59 15.87 -8.32
N LEU A 99 -16.57 15.03 -8.11
CA LEU A 99 -16.55 14.03 -7.03
C LEU A 99 -15.39 14.35 -6.07
N LYS A 100 -15.68 14.36 -4.78
CA LYS A 100 -14.64 14.48 -3.75
C LYS A 100 -13.73 13.24 -3.83
N GLY A 101 -12.41 13.41 -3.71
CA GLY A 101 -11.43 12.34 -3.86
C GLY A 101 -11.76 11.09 -3.04
N ASP A 102 -12.10 11.26 -1.76
CA ASP A 102 -12.46 10.14 -0.87
C ASP A 102 -13.73 9.38 -1.32
N ALA A 103 -14.72 10.08 -1.93
CA ALA A 103 -15.91 9.42 -2.45
C ALA A 103 -15.60 8.57 -3.70
N ALA A 104 -14.73 9.05 -4.58
CA ALA A 104 -14.29 8.29 -5.74
C ALA A 104 -13.50 7.04 -5.33
N ILE A 105 -12.64 7.17 -4.30
CA ILE A 105 -11.90 6.04 -3.72
C ILE A 105 -12.87 5.01 -3.16
N ALA A 106 -13.85 5.44 -2.35
CA ALA A 106 -14.81 4.54 -1.73
C ALA A 106 -15.61 3.75 -2.76
N MET A 107 -16.08 4.40 -3.82
CA MET A 107 -16.83 3.73 -4.92
C MET A 107 -15.93 2.70 -5.65
N MET A 108 -14.70 3.06 -5.97
CA MET A 108 -13.75 2.17 -6.65
C MET A 108 -13.36 1.00 -5.75
N SER A 109 -13.11 1.26 -4.47
CA SER A 109 -12.76 0.28 -3.44
C SER A 109 -13.84 -0.80 -3.31
N VAL A 110 -15.07 -0.39 -3.01
CA VAL A 110 -16.19 -1.31 -2.81
C VAL A 110 -16.51 -2.07 -4.10
N GLY A 111 -16.46 -1.38 -5.25
CA GLY A 111 -16.68 -2.02 -6.55
C GLY A 111 -15.64 -3.08 -6.86
N ALA A 112 -14.36 -2.77 -6.68
CA ALA A 112 -13.27 -3.72 -6.91
C ALA A 112 -13.34 -4.93 -5.97
N LEU A 113 -13.65 -4.70 -4.69
CA LEU A 113 -13.84 -5.76 -3.70
C LEU A 113 -15.01 -6.66 -4.08
N ALA A 114 -16.17 -6.09 -4.43
CA ALA A 114 -17.35 -6.84 -4.80
C ALA A 114 -17.13 -7.69 -6.05
N VAL A 115 -16.52 -7.13 -7.08
CA VAL A 115 -16.17 -7.85 -8.32
C VAL A 115 -15.14 -8.94 -8.03
N GLY A 116 -14.10 -8.65 -7.25
CA GLY A 116 -13.11 -9.64 -6.86
C GLY A 116 -13.72 -10.82 -6.09
N TYR A 117 -14.61 -10.52 -5.15
CA TYR A 117 -15.33 -11.53 -4.39
C TYR A 117 -16.23 -12.40 -5.27
N LEU A 118 -16.96 -11.77 -6.19
CA LEU A 118 -17.82 -12.47 -7.14
C LEU A 118 -17.01 -13.39 -8.05
N ILE A 119 -15.89 -12.93 -8.58
CA ILE A 119 -15.01 -13.73 -9.43
C ILE A 119 -14.46 -14.93 -8.65
N MET A 120 -13.98 -14.72 -7.43
CA MET A 120 -13.47 -15.80 -6.59
C MET A 120 -14.55 -16.83 -6.24
N ASN A 121 -15.78 -16.41 -5.96
CA ASN A 121 -16.88 -17.34 -5.65
C ASN A 121 -17.37 -18.13 -6.86
N VAL A 122 -17.41 -17.52 -8.04
CA VAL A 122 -17.93 -18.18 -9.26
C VAL A 122 -16.90 -19.14 -9.86
N PHE A 123 -15.62 -18.79 -9.85
CA PHE A 123 -14.58 -19.51 -10.58
C PHE A 123 -13.60 -20.27 -9.68
N SER A 124 -13.59 -20.02 -8.37
CA SER A 124 -12.70 -20.72 -7.46
C SER A 124 -13.24 -22.08 -7.04
N THR A 125 -12.37 -23.08 -7.07
CA THR A 125 -12.64 -24.43 -6.56
C THR A 125 -12.32 -24.57 -5.06
N SER A 126 -11.86 -23.52 -4.41
CA SER A 126 -11.47 -23.52 -3.00
C SER A 126 -12.68 -23.36 -2.09
N ALA A 127 -12.82 -24.28 -1.15
CA ALA A 127 -13.92 -24.27 -0.18
C ALA A 127 -13.85 -23.13 0.87
N ASN A 128 -12.78 -22.36 0.91
CA ASN A 128 -12.50 -21.40 1.98
C ASN A 128 -12.18 -19.98 1.46
N VAL A 129 -12.97 -19.52 0.48
CA VAL A 129 -12.80 -18.21 -0.17
C VAL A 129 -12.76 -17.05 0.84
N SER A 130 -13.60 -17.08 1.88
CA SER A 130 -13.65 -16.02 2.89
C SER A 130 -12.36 -15.92 3.73
N GLY A 131 -11.74 -17.05 4.06
CA GLY A 131 -10.46 -17.10 4.77
C GLY A 131 -9.32 -16.60 3.90
N ASP A 132 -9.31 -16.96 2.62
CA ASP A 132 -8.30 -16.53 1.66
C ASP A 132 -8.36 -15.01 1.39
N VAL A 133 -9.58 -14.45 1.34
CA VAL A 133 -9.76 -12.99 1.19
C VAL A 133 -9.20 -12.25 2.39
N CYS A 134 -9.53 -12.70 3.61
CA CYS A 134 -9.08 -12.04 4.83
C CYS A 134 -7.55 -12.11 4.97
N SER A 135 -6.95 -13.27 4.72
CA SER A 135 -5.49 -13.46 4.75
C SER A 135 -4.78 -12.63 3.68
N THR A 136 -5.40 -12.46 2.52
CA THR A 136 -4.86 -11.68 1.41
C THR A 136 -4.92 -10.18 1.68
N LEU A 137 -6.04 -9.67 2.20
CA LEU A 137 -6.19 -8.24 2.49
C LEU A 137 -5.33 -7.80 3.68
N PHE A 138 -5.23 -8.63 4.72
CA PHE A 138 -4.53 -8.29 5.96
C PHE A 138 -3.13 -8.89 6.08
N GLY A 139 -2.70 -9.74 5.15
CA GLY A 139 -1.33 -10.22 5.03
C GLY A 139 -0.77 -10.99 6.21
N SER A 140 -1.62 -11.59 7.03
CA SER A 140 -1.25 -12.16 8.32
C SER A 140 -0.22 -13.30 8.26
N THR A 141 -0.16 -14.04 7.15
CA THR A 141 0.73 -15.20 7.00
C THR A 141 2.01 -14.92 6.24
N SER A 142 2.00 -13.95 5.33
CA SER A 142 3.14 -13.66 4.43
C SER A 142 4.33 -13.02 5.14
N ILE A 143 4.09 -12.31 6.25
CA ILE A 143 5.15 -11.72 7.08
C ILE A 143 6.10 -12.79 7.64
N LEU A 144 5.60 -14.00 7.90
CA LEU A 144 6.38 -15.11 8.43
C LEU A 144 7.34 -15.73 7.41
N THR A 145 7.09 -15.51 6.12
CA THR A 145 7.84 -16.12 5.01
C THR A 145 8.80 -15.15 4.31
N LEU A 146 9.06 -13.97 4.90
CA LEU A 146 9.95 -12.96 4.34
C LEU A 146 11.37 -13.52 4.13
N THR A 147 11.85 -13.39 2.91
CA THR A 147 13.24 -13.72 2.54
C THR A 147 14.15 -12.51 2.67
N MET A 148 15.45 -12.77 2.87
CA MET A 148 16.47 -11.71 2.93
C MET A 148 16.47 -10.81 1.67
N GLY A 149 16.23 -11.39 0.49
CA GLY A 149 16.16 -10.63 -0.76
C GLY A 149 14.98 -9.64 -0.79
N GLU A 150 13.83 -10.00 -0.24
CA GLU A 150 12.66 -9.12 -0.14
C GLU A 150 12.91 -7.98 0.84
N VAL A 151 13.58 -8.26 1.97
CA VAL A 151 13.98 -7.23 2.93
C VAL A 151 14.92 -6.21 2.28
N TRP A 152 15.94 -6.66 1.55
CA TRP A 152 16.84 -5.78 0.82
C TRP A 152 16.11 -4.94 -0.23
N LEU A 153 15.20 -5.54 -0.97
CA LEU A 153 14.38 -4.82 -1.95
C LEU A 153 13.55 -3.73 -1.26
N CYS A 154 12.90 -4.04 -0.13
CA CYS A 154 12.14 -3.07 0.66
C CYS A 154 13.03 -1.93 1.17
N ILE A 155 14.25 -2.23 1.63
CA ILE A 155 15.20 -1.21 2.10
C ILE A 155 15.56 -0.26 0.96
N VAL A 156 15.95 -0.79 -0.20
CA VAL A 156 16.34 0.03 -1.36
C VAL A 156 15.17 0.90 -1.82
N MET A 157 13.97 0.32 -1.95
CA MET A 157 12.78 1.06 -2.36
C MET A 157 12.41 2.15 -1.34
N SER A 158 12.50 1.86 -0.04
CA SER A 158 12.22 2.85 1.01
C SER A 158 13.22 4.01 0.96
N ILE A 159 14.50 3.73 0.75
CA ILE A 159 15.53 4.77 0.59
C ILE A 159 15.21 5.64 -0.62
N CYS A 160 14.85 5.05 -1.76
CA CYS A 160 14.46 5.80 -2.96
C CYS A 160 13.24 6.71 -2.71
N VAL A 161 12.22 6.19 -2.02
CA VAL A 161 10.99 6.93 -1.69
C VAL A 161 11.31 8.11 -0.74
N ILE A 162 12.10 7.88 0.31
CA ILE A 162 12.50 8.91 1.26
C ILE A 162 13.38 9.97 0.57
N ALA A 163 14.36 9.55 -0.23
CA ALA A 163 15.23 10.45 -0.99
C ALA A 163 14.41 11.34 -1.94
N PHE A 164 13.44 10.73 -2.67
CA PHE A 164 12.54 11.49 -3.53
C PHE A 164 11.73 12.52 -2.73
N PHE A 165 11.16 12.12 -1.59
CA PHE A 165 10.41 13.03 -0.74
C PHE A 165 11.27 14.20 -0.26
N CYS A 166 12.49 13.94 0.23
CA CYS A 166 13.41 14.98 0.69
C CYS A 166 13.84 15.93 -0.43
N LEU A 167 14.16 15.41 -1.61
CA LEU A 167 14.61 16.22 -2.77
C LEU A 167 13.46 17.10 -3.31
N PHE A 168 12.25 16.60 -3.32
CA PHE A 168 11.09 17.31 -3.88
C PHE A 168 10.14 17.87 -2.83
N TYR A 169 10.55 17.88 -1.55
CA TYR A 169 9.73 18.32 -0.42
C TYR A 169 9.00 19.64 -0.68
N ASN A 170 9.74 20.69 -1.02
CA ASN A 170 9.18 22.03 -1.25
C ASN A 170 8.17 22.05 -2.41
N ARG A 171 8.36 21.23 -3.43
CA ARG A 171 7.48 21.17 -4.61
C ARG A 171 6.23 20.33 -4.33
N ILE A 172 6.40 19.21 -3.64
CA ILE A 172 5.29 18.37 -3.20
C ILE A 172 4.37 19.19 -2.29
N PHE A 173 4.96 19.93 -1.36
CA PHE A 173 4.22 20.76 -0.43
C PHE A 173 3.45 21.88 -1.15
N ALA A 174 4.10 22.61 -2.06
CA ALA A 174 3.47 23.67 -2.84
C ALA A 174 2.27 23.16 -3.66
N VAL A 175 2.41 22.01 -4.36
CA VAL A 175 1.32 21.40 -5.13
C VAL A 175 0.22 20.84 -4.22
N THR A 176 0.55 20.48 -2.98
CA THR A 176 -0.43 19.94 -2.04
C THR A 176 -1.33 21.02 -1.46
N PHE A 177 -0.78 22.19 -1.14
CA PHE A 177 -1.53 23.30 -0.55
C PHE A 177 -2.30 24.12 -1.57
N ASP A 178 -1.68 24.48 -2.69
CA ASP A 178 -2.33 25.28 -3.74
C ASP A 178 -1.84 24.86 -5.13
N GLU A 179 -2.62 23.95 -5.71
CA GLU A 179 -2.37 23.48 -7.06
C GLU A 179 -2.63 24.55 -8.12
N SER A 180 -3.63 25.42 -7.91
CA SER A 180 -4.00 26.50 -8.83
C SER A 180 -2.89 27.56 -8.88
N PHE A 181 -2.37 27.95 -7.74
CA PHE A 181 -1.22 28.87 -7.67
C PHE A 181 0.03 28.26 -8.31
N THR A 182 0.29 26.96 -8.03
CA THR A 182 1.45 26.27 -8.61
C THR A 182 1.38 26.20 -10.15
N ARG A 183 0.19 26.05 -10.71
CA ARG A 183 -0.05 26.11 -12.17
C ARG A 183 0.14 27.53 -12.69
N ALA A 184 -0.35 28.56 -11.97
CA ALA A 184 -0.26 29.94 -12.37
C ALA A 184 1.19 30.45 -12.49
N ILE A 185 2.11 29.95 -11.66
CA ILE A 185 3.55 30.25 -11.72
C ILE A 185 4.32 29.39 -12.74
N GLY A 186 3.61 28.70 -13.66
CA GLY A 186 4.20 27.94 -14.76
C GLY A 186 4.81 26.58 -14.37
N LYS A 187 4.56 26.08 -13.14
CA LYS A 187 5.02 24.74 -12.75
C LYS A 187 4.01 23.67 -13.16
N ASN A 188 4.53 22.53 -13.63
CA ASN A 188 3.68 21.42 -14.08
C ASN A 188 3.15 20.63 -12.87
N ALA A 189 2.06 21.12 -12.25
CA ALA A 189 1.41 20.46 -11.12
C ALA A 189 0.95 19.03 -11.46
N GLY A 190 0.56 18.77 -12.71
CA GLY A 190 0.15 17.45 -13.18
C GLY A 190 1.27 16.42 -13.08
N ALA A 191 2.52 16.79 -13.42
CA ALA A 191 3.68 15.90 -13.31
C ALA A 191 3.96 15.51 -11.84
N TYR A 192 3.81 16.46 -10.91
CA TYR A 192 3.99 16.15 -9.48
C TYR A 192 2.87 15.27 -8.93
N ASN A 193 1.62 15.47 -9.38
CA ASN A 193 0.51 14.60 -9.01
C ASN A 193 0.70 13.18 -9.56
N LEU A 194 1.19 13.05 -10.80
CA LEU A 194 1.54 11.76 -11.38
C LEU A 194 2.67 11.07 -10.59
N ALA A 195 3.72 11.81 -10.25
CA ALA A 195 4.82 11.29 -9.43
C ALA A 195 4.32 10.81 -8.05
N LEU A 196 3.43 11.57 -7.42
CA LEU A 196 2.77 11.17 -6.17
C LEU A 196 2.00 9.86 -6.34
N ALA A 197 1.20 9.72 -7.41
CA ALA A 197 0.45 8.51 -7.70
C ALA A 197 1.36 7.28 -7.85
N VAL A 198 2.45 7.43 -8.60
CA VAL A 198 3.43 6.35 -8.81
C VAL A 198 4.09 5.94 -7.50
N ILE A 199 4.47 6.90 -6.65
CA ILE A 199 5.11 6.62 -5.36
C ILE A 199 4.14 5.89 -4.43
N ILE A 200 2.89 6.33 -4.36
CA ILE A 200 1.86 5.67 -3.55
C ILE A 200 1.66 4.23 -4.04
N ALA A 201 1.58 4.04 -5.35
CA ALA A 201 1.49 2.70 -5.92
C ALA A 201 2.72 1.85 -5.58
N VAL A 202 3.92 2.42 -5.57
CA VAL A 202 5.16 1.75 -5.16
C VAL A 202 5.12 1.36 -3.69
N ILE A 203 4.69 2.26 -2.79
CA ILE A 203 4.54 1.95 -1.36
C ILE A 203 3.51 0.81 -1.17
N MET A 204 2.39 0.87 -1.88
CA MET A 204 1.37 -0.18 -1.83
C MET A 204 1.89 -1.53 -2.36
N LEU A 205 2.71 -1.50 -3.41
CA LEU A 205 3.37 -2.71 -3.92
C LEU A 205 4.37 -3.28 -2.91
N MET A 206 5.09 -2.44 -2.19
CA MET A 206 5.94 -2.90 -1.09
C MET A 206 5.11 -3.62 -0.01
N CYS A 207 4.00 -3.01 0.41
CA CYS A 207 3.06 -3.63 1.34
C CYS A 207 2.53 -4.95 0.78
N HIS A 208 2.09 -4.96 -0.48
CA HIS A 208 1.52 -6.13 -1.13
C HIS A 208 2.55 -7.25 -1.30
N LYS A 209 3.78 -6.94 -1.72
CA LYS A 209 4.84 -7.94 -1.90
C LYS A 209 5.32 -8.55 -0.58
N VAL A 210 5.28 -7.77 0.50
CA VAL A 210 5.53 -8.27 1.86
C VAL A 210 4.37 -9.13 2.36
N THR A 211 3.18 -8.82 1.90
CA THR A 211 1.92 -9.45 2.31
C THR A 211 1.59 -10.71 1.51
N TYR A 212 2.03 -10.76 0.24
CA TYR A 212 1.64 -11.84 -0.69
C TYR A 212 2.86 -12.53 -1.31
N LYS A 213 3.09 -13.76 -0.87
CA LYS A 213 4.01 -14.69 -1.51
C LYS A 213 3.22 -15.91 -2.00
N ASN A 214 3.34 -16.20 -3.29
CA ASN A 214 2.84 -17.44 -3.88
C ASN A 214 3.50 -18.67 -3.23
#